data_f1b8c5b9f23d185d443e715742983795
#
_entry.id   f1b8c5b9f23d185d443e715742983795
#
_cell.length_a   1.000
_cell.length_b   1.000
_cell.length_c   1.000
_cell.angle_alpha   90.00
_cell.angle_beta   90.00
_cell.angle_gamma   90.00
#
_symmetry.space_group_name_H-M   'P 1'
#
loop_
_entity.id
_entity.type
_entity.pdbx_description
1 polymer ?
#
loop_
_entity_poly.entity_id
_entity_poly.type
_entity_poly.pdbx_seq_one_letter_code
_entity_poly.pdbx_strand_id
1 'polypeptide(L)'
;FISYLFGLSILLPTQHWTGIYVGNLPWLILCFAQALIFILPALLMRRNHRANQLIFPLSYVIIELLLRTVPFTGFGWSRLSLTQTDSPYDSVYRQIGLAGMALVIATIVIVRNIKHILILAVILASVYFIPDNIIEEKPIAVALVQGGVVNLGLDFNNKPREVFMRHLNQTTFSISPSAVDLIIWPENAVDVDVFRNDDIRIQIEKLSQDLDTPILVGAVTRSSQGLNNQAILFEPKISQTYSKRYLTPFGEYLPLRSVAESISKYATRIDDFYPGKEFITFNVNGVKFNSLICYELINDSFTKENVNDFLVIQTNNATFGDTPQLDQQLNIARVRAIESGRGVAYVSTTGITSFIDANGKVTNSLDKFEPGTSIKEMTTYSGRTNVQKIGYSVEIISLGLLVMTLGYRRWKMDV
;
A
#
# COMPACT_ATOMS: atom_id res chain seq x y z
N PHE A 1 -23.88 15.65 -12.76
CA PHE A 1 -22.88 16.72 -12.77
C PHE A 1 -22.24 16.88 -11.38
N ILE A 2 -22.98 17.15 -10.29
CA ILE A 2 -22.46 17.37 -8.93
C ILE A 2 -21.60 16.19 -8.47
N SER A 3 -22.05 14.96 -8.65
CA SER A 3 -21.27 13.75 -8.26
C SER A 3 -19.93 13.64 -8.99
N TYR A 4 -19.89 14.03 -10.25
CA TYR A 4 -18.66 14.09 -11.03
C TYR A 4 -17.69 15.16 -10.49
N LEU A 5 -18.21 16.37 -10.21
CA LEU A 5 -17.42 17.45 -9.61
C LEU A 5 -16.90 17.05 -8.21
N PHE A 6 -17.71 16.35 -7.43
CA PHE A 6 -17.27 15.79 -6.15
C PHE A 6 -16.09 14.82 -6.33
N GLY A 7 -16.17 13.90 -7.31
CA GLY A 7 -15.04 13.05 -7.64
C GLY A 7 -13.78 13.84 -8.02
N LEU A 8 -13.91 14.85 -8.89
CA LEU A 8 -12.78 15.71 -9.26
C LEU A 8 -12.20 16.47 -8.07
N SER A 9 -13.03 16.96 -7.16
CA SER A 9 -12.57 17.71 -5.97
C SER A 9 -11.72 16.88 -5.02
N ILE A 10 -11.87 15.56 -5.03
CA ILE A 10 -11.03 14.62 -4.27
C ILE A 10 -9.80 14.26 -5.10
N LEU A 11 -9.99 13.81 -6.35
CA LEU A 11 -8.93 13.19 -7.14
C LEU A 11 -7.86 14.18 -7.58
N LEU A 12 -8.24 15.39 -8.01
CA LEU A 12 -7.28 16.38 -8.48
C LEU A 12 -6.21 16.74 -7.43
N PRO A 13 -6.57 17.16 -6.20
CA PRO A 13 -5.55 17.51 -5.22
C PRO A 13 -4.78 16.29 -4.68
N THR A 14 -5.44 15.14 -4.48
CA THR A 14 -4.79 13.97 -3.88
C THR A 14 -3.87 13.23 -4.83
N GLN A 15 -4.06 13.36 -6.14
CA GLN A 15 -3.24 12.71 -7.17
C GLN A 15 -2.32 13.68 -7.91
N HIS A 16 -2.25 14.96 -7.53
CA HIS A 16 -1.42 15.95 -8.23
C HIS A 16 0.05 15.53 -8.35
N TRP A 17 0.57 14.82 -7.37
CA TRP A 17 1.94 14.29 -7.36
C TRP A 17 2.25 13.38 -8.58
N THR A 18 1.25 12.73 -9.17
CA THR A 18 1.46 11.87 -10.36
C THR A 18 1.87 12.68 -11.60
N GLY A 19 1.60 13.99 -11.62
CA GLY A 19 1.95 14.87 -12.74
C GLY A 19 3.26 15.63 -12.56
N ILE A 20 3.86 15.64 -11.37
CA ILE A 20 5.00 16.55 -11.07
C ILE A 20 6.20 16.28 -11.99
N TYR A 21 6.57 15.02 -12.23
CA TYR A 21 7.73 14.68 -13.06
C TYR A 21 7.39 14.26 -14.50
N VAL A 22 6.12 13.89 -14.78
CA VAL A 22 5.70 13.41 -16.11
C VAL A 22 4.78 14.38 -16.85
N GLY A 23 4.42 15.51 -16.21
CA GLY A 23 3.55 16.54 -16.76
C GLY A 23 2.08 16.38 -16.37
N ASN A 24 1.35 17.48 -16.50
CA ASN A 24 -0.03 17.58 -15.99
C ASN A 24 -1.05 16.76 -16.81
N LEU A 25 -0.77 16.47 -18.09
CA LEU A 25 -1.75 15.80 -18.95
C LEU A 25 -2.08 14.36 -18.48
N PRO A 26 -1.12 13.48 -18.15
CA PRO A 26 -1.42 12.17 -17.61
C PRO A 26 -2.23 12.21 -16.30
N TRP A 27 -1.87 13.12 -15.38
CA TRP A 27 -2.60 13.36 -14.14
C TRP A 27 -4.06 13.77 -14.38
N LEU A 28 -4.30 14.75 -15.28
CA LEU A 28 -5.65 15.19 -15.62
C LEU A 28 -6.47 14.07 -16.22
N ILE A 29 -5.92 13.32 -17.20
CA ILE A 29 -6.60 12.18 -17.81
C ILE A 29 -7.01 11.15 -16.75
N LEU A 30 -6.10 10.80 -15.83
CA LEU A 30 -6.37 9.87 -14.74
C LEU A 30 -7.53 10.36 -13.86
N CYS A 31 -7.47 11.61 -13.38
CA CYS A 31 -8.49 12.17 -12.50
C CYS A 31 -9.85 12.29 -13.19
N PHE A 32 -9.90 12.77 -14.45
CA PHE A 32 -11.14 12.90 -15.20
C PHE A 32 -11.78 11.54 -15.49
N ALA A 33 -10.98 10.53 -15.85
CA ALA A 33 -11.47 9.19 -16.06
C ALA A 33 -12.02 8.54 -14.78
N GLN A 34 -11.29 8.62 -13.67
CA GLN A 34 -11.74 8.08 -12.38
C GLN A 34 -12.97 8.80 -11.83
N ALA A 35 -13.10 10.11 -12.06
CA ALA A 35 -14.26 10.87 -11.60
C ALA A 35 -15.58 10.37 -12.21
N LEU A 36 -15.56 9.70 -13.37
CA LEU A 36 -16.75 9.08 -13.97
C LEU A 36 -17.35 8.01 -13.05
N ILE A 37 -16.54 7.32 -12.25
CA ILE A 37 -17.01 6.29 -11.30
C ILE A 37 -17.91 6.93 -10.23
N PHE A 38 -17.64 8.18 -9.83
CA PHE A 38 -18.43 8.90 -8.84
C PHE A 38 -19.83 9.30 -9.32
N ILE A 39 -20.15 9.12 -10.59
CA ILE A 39 -21.52 9.36 -11.12
C ILE A 39 -22.49 8.26 -10.64
N LEU A 40 -21.99 7.09 -10.23
CA LEU A 40 -22.80 5.93 -9.86
C LEU A 40 -23.97 6.24 -8.91
N PRO A 41 -23.82 6.93 -7.77
CA PRO A 41 -24.94 7.28 -6.90
C PRO A 41 -26.01 8.13 -7.61
N ALA A 42 -25.57 9.09 -8.46
CA ALA A 42 -26.51 9.94 -9.18
C ALA A 42 -27.37 9.17 -10.20
N LEU A 43 -26.86 8.09 -10.77
CA LEU A 43 -27.60 7.21 -11.67
C LEU A 43 -28.60 6.33 -10.93
N LEU A 44 -28.32 5.97 -9.68
CA LEU A 44 -29.09 5.02 -8.89
C LEU A 44 -30.12 5.69 -7.97
N MET A 45 -29.84 6.89 -7.49
CA MET A 45 -30.70 7.64 -6.56
C MET A 45 -31.86 8.34 -7.29
N ARG A 46 -32.94 8.57 -6.58
CA ARG A 46 -34.11 9.33 -7.06
C ARG A 46 -34.40 10.48 -6.11
N ARG A 47 -34.85 11.61 -6.67
CA ARG A 47 -35.18 12.80 -5.88
C ARG A 47 -36.14 12.45 -4.73
N ASN A 48 -35.77 12.82 -3.49
CA ASN A 48 -36.54 12.69 -2.27
C ASN A 48 -37.01 11.24 -1.93
N HIS A 49 -36.36 10.20 -2.46
CA HIS A 49 -36.75 8.83 -2.20
C HIS A 49 -36.04 8.26 -0.95
N ARG A 50 -36.78 7.63 -0.03
CA ARG A 50 -36.25 7.09 1.23
C ARG A 50 -35.14 6.05 1.04
N ALA A 51 -35.21 5.25 -0.03
CA ALA A 51 -34.19 4.25 -0.34
C ALA A 51 -32.79 4.87 -0.58
N ASN A 52 -32.70 6.17 -0.84
CA ASN A 52 -31.42 6.85 -1.01
C ASN A 52 -30.52 6.75 0.23
N GLN A 53 -31.10 6.59 1.42
CA GLN A 53 -30.37 6.40 2.67
C GLN A 53 -29.58 5.07 2.67
N LEU A 54 -30.00 4.07 1.89
CA LEU A 54 -29.27 2.82 1.67
C LEU A 54 -28.46 2.84 0.37
N ILE A 55 -29.05 3.36 -0.72
CA ILE A 55 -28.43 3.38 -2.04
C ILE A 55 -27.09 4.16 -2.01
N PHE A 56 -27.04 5.30 -1.32
CA PHE A 56 -25.83 6.12 -1.30
C PHE A 56 -24.64 5.40 -0.64
N PRO A 57 -24.69 4.95 0.63
CA PRO A 57 -23.56 4.28 1.25
C PRO A 57 -23.19 2.97 0.57
N LEU A 58 -24.15 2.17 0.10
CA LEU A 58 -23.86 0.94 -0.63
C LEU A 58 -23.18 1.22 -1.97
N SER A 59 -23.64 2.23 -2.72
CA SER A 59 -22.99 2.62 -3.98
C SER A 59 -21.60 3.21 -3.76
N TYR A 60 -21.34 3.84 -2.60
CA TYR A 60 -20.01 4.37 -2.28
C TYR A 60 -18.99 3.25 -2.04
N VAL A 61 -19.36 2.15 -1.38
CA VAL A 61 -18.52 0.93 -1.30
C VAL A 61 -18.16 0.43 -2.70
N ILE A 62 -19.14 0.43 -3.63
CA ILE A 62 -18.89 -0.01 -5.01
C ILE A 62 -17.99 0.99 -5.76
N ILE A 63 -18.09 2.30 -5.52
CA ILE A 63 -17.15 3.30 -6.06
C ILE A 63 -15.71 2.95 -5.66
N GLU A 64 -15.44 2.73 -4.39
CA GLU A 64 -14.09 2.40 -3.92
C GLU A 64 -13.61 1.04 -4.44
N LEU A 65 -14.50 0.06 -4.59
CA LEU A 65 -14.20 -1.21 -5.25
C LEU A 65 -13.78 -0.98 -6.72
N LEU A 66 -14.52 -0.17 -7.48
CA LEU A 66 -14.20 0.14 -8.86
C LEU A 66 -12.90 0.92 -8.99
N LEU A 67 -12.65 1.92 -8.15
CA LEU A 67 -11.39 2.68 -8.15
C LEU A 67 -10.15 1.78 -8.02
N ARG A 68 -10.25 0.68 -7.27
CA ARG A 68 -9.11 -0.23 -7.02
C ARG A 68 -9.05 -1.44 -7.94
N THR A 69 -10.03 -1.63 -8.84
CA THR A 69 -10.09 -2.83 -9.70
C THR A 69 -10.16 -2.54 -11.18
N VAL A 70 -10.67 -1.38 -11.59
CA VAL A 70 -10.89 -1.05 -13.00
C VAL A 70 -10.47 0.36 -13.36
N PRO A 71 -9.96 0.57 -14.59
CA PRO A 71 -9.38 -0.40 -15.52
C PRO A 71 -7.98 -0.83 -15.08
N PHE A 72 -7.37 -1.83 -15.75
CA PHE A 72 -5.96 -2.22 -15.58
C PHE A 72 -5.50 -2.48 -14.13
N THR A 73 -6.28 -3.13 -13.30
CA THR A 73 -6.09 -3.30 -11.85
C THR A 73 -6.47 -2.09 -10.99
N GLY A 74 -7.00 -1.02 -11.59
CA GLY A 74 -7.43 0.19 -10.92
C GLY A 74 -6.29 1.07 -10.38
N PHE A 75 -6.66 2.21 -9.79
CA PHE A 75 -5.76 3.07 -9.04
C PHE A 75 -6.48 3.56 -7.77
N GLY A 76 -6.52 2.70 -6.76
CA GLY A 76 -7.26 2.93 -5.51
C GLY A 76 -6.54 3.83 -4.49
N TRP A 77 -5.68 4.76 -4.93
CA TRP A 77 -4.86 5.60 -4.06
C TRP A 77 -5.68 6.62 -3.26
N SER A 78 -6.65 7.29 -3.91
CA SER A 78 -7.41 8.40 -3.33
C SER A 78 -8.77 7.97 -2.75
N ARG A 79 -8.86 6.79 -2.15
CA ARG A 79 -10.06 6.33 -1.44
C ARG A 79 -10.23 7.09 -0.12
N LEU A 80 -11.42 7.63 0.15
CA LEU A 80 -11.69 8.31 1.43
C LEU A 80 -11.60 7.35 2.62
N SER A 81 -11.87 6.06 2.40
CA SER A 81 -11.69 5.05 3.43
C SER A 81 -10.25 4.95 3.94
N LEU A 82 -9.25 5.41 3.21
CA LEU A 82 -7.85 5.43 3.64
C LEU A 82 -7.51 6.58 4.61
N THR A 83 -8.40 7.54 4.85
CA THR A 83 -8.08 8.79 5.56
C THR A 83 -8.44 8.78 7.05
N GLN A 84 -8.85 7.64 7.63
CA GLN A 84 -9.46 7.60 8.97
C GLN A 84 -8.58 6.95 10.04
N THR A 85 -7.27 6.91 9.86
CA THR A 85 -6.32 6.24 10.77
C THR A 85 -6.22 6.86 12.17
N ASP A 86 -6.57 8.12 12.34
CA ASP A 86 -6.56 8.79 13.65
C ASP A 86 -7.98 9.18 14.10
N SER A 87 -9.00 8.58 13.49
CA SER A 87 -10.39 8.83 13.86
C SER A 87 -10.80 8.01 15.08
N PRO A 88 -11.82 8.45 15.84
CA PRO A 88 -12.32 7.67 16.99
C PRO A 88 -12.97 6.33 16.62
N TYR A 89 -13.06 6.02 15.32
CA TYR A 89 -13.61 4.76 14.80
C TYR A 89 -12.63 4.01 13.89
N ASP A 90 -11.34 4.25 14.01
CA ASP A 90 -10.29 3.55 13.24
C ASP A 90 -10.28 2.03 13.48
N SER A 91 -10.77 1.57 14.66
CA SER A 91 -10.99 0.16 14.96
C SER A 91 -11.89 -0.57 13.94
N VAL A 92 -12.70 0.16 13.15
CA VAL A 92 -13.47 -0.37 12.02
C VAL A 92 -12.58 -1.07 11.01
N TYR A 93 -11.35 -0.59 10.77
CA TYR A 93 -10.41 -1.25 9.87
C TYR A 93 -10.11 -2.70 10.28
N ARG A 94 -9.89 -2.92 11.58
CA ARG A 94 -9.59 -4.26 12.12
C ARG A 94 -10.77 -5.22 12.04
N GLN A 95 -11.99 -4.69 12.07
CA GLN A 95 -13.21 -5.49 12.11
C GLN A 95 -13.79 -5.78 10.72
N ILE A 96 -13.95 -4.75 9.89
CA ILE A 96 -14.63 -4.84 8.58
C ILE A 96 -13.86 -4.16 7.44
N GLY A 97 -12.63 -3.70 7.71
CA GLY A 97 -11.67 -3.22 6.71
C GLY A 97 -12.06 -1.92 6.01
N LEU A 98 -11.35 -1.65 4.92
CA LEU A 98 -11.56 -0.46 4.10
C LEU A 98 -12.97 -0.37 3.52
N ALA A 99 -13.54 -1.48 3.05
CA ALA A 99 -14.90 -1.48 2.53
C ALA A 99 -15.94 -1.12 3.61
N GLY A 100 -15.72 -1.59 4.85
CA GLY A 100 -16.52 -1.20 6.00
C GLY A 100 -16.34 0.27 6.36
N MET A 101 -15.12 0.78 6.30
CA MET A 101 -14.83 2.20 6.52
C MET A 101 -15.52 3.09 5.47
N ALA A 102 -15.50 2.69 4.18
CA ALA A 102 -16.23 3.39 3.12
C ALA A 102 -17.74 3.45 3.42
N LEU A 103 -18.32 2.33 3.89
CA LEU A 103 -19.71 2.25 4.30
C LEU A 103 -20.02 3.19 5.47
N VAL A 104 -19.16 3.23 6.48
CA VAL A 104 -19.29 4.10 7.67
C VAL A 104 -19.26 5.57 7.26
N ILE A 105 -18.26 6.02 6.51
CA ILE A 105 -18.10 7.41 6.06
C ILE A 105 -19.35 7.86 5.28
N ALA A 106 -19.78 7.06 4.31
CA ALA A 106 -20.94 7.39 3.50
C ALA A 106 -22.26 7.39 4.32
N THR A 107 -22.34 6.54 5.35
CA THR A 107 -23.50 6.52 6.27
C THR A 107 -23.53 7.75 7.15
N ILE A 108 -22.39 8.18 7.70
CA ILE A 108 -22.27 9.41 8.51
C ILE A 108 -22.79 10.63 7.71
N VAL A 109 -22.44 10.73 6.44
CA VAL A 109 -22.83 11.86 5.57
C VAL A 109 -24.32 11.90 5.31
N ILE A 110 -25.01 10.75 5.17
CA ILE A 110 -26.42 10.70 4.78
C ILE A 110 -27.37 10.74 5.97
N VAL A 111 -26.93 10.36 7.17
CA VAL A 111 -27.74 10.32 8.38
C VAL A 111 -27.94 11.71 8.94
N ARG A 112 -29.21 12.19 8.99
CA ARG A 112 -29.57 13.54 9.47
C ARG A 112 -30.39 13.52 10.74
N ASN A 113 -31.02 12.41 11.08
CA ASN A 113 -31.86 12.31 12.27
C ASN A 113 -30.99 12.06 13.50
N ILE A 114 -31.14 12.90 14.55
CA ILE A 114 -30.33 12.80 15.77
C ILE A 114 -30.40 11.42 16.43
N LYS A 115 -31.54 10.74 16.40
CA LYS A 115 -31.66 9.39 16.94
C LYS A 115 -30.78 8.41 16.18
N HIS A 116 -30.74 8.49 14.84
CA HIS A 116 -29.90 7.62 14.01
C HIS A 116 -28.43 7.97 14.18
N ILE A 117 -28.07 9.25 14.36
CA ILE A 117 -26.69 9.67 14.67
C ILE A 117 -26.24 9.05 15.99
N LEU A 118 -27.08 9.12 17.05
CA LEU A 118 -26.75 8.53 18.35
C LEU A 118 -26.62 7.00 18.27
N ILE A 119 -27.52 6.32 17.54
CA ILE A 119 -27.43 4.88 17.30
C ILE A 119 -26.11 4.54 16.58
N LEU A 120 -25.78 5.27 15.52
CA LEU A 120 -24.55 5.05 14.78
C LEU A 120 -23.32 5.28 15.67
N ALA A 121 -23.31 6.32 16.49
CA ALA A 121 -22.22 6.59 17.44
C ALA A 121 -22.05 5.45 18.46
N VAL A 122 -23.16 4.89 18.98
CA VAL A 122 -23.12 3.73 19.88
C VAL A 122 -22.58 2.49 19.17
N ILE A 123 -23.02 2.23 17.91
CA ILE A 123 -22.50 1.13 17.10
C ILE A 123 -20.99 1.29 16.88
N LEU A 124 -20.52 2.46 16.46
CA LEU A 124 -19.10 2.71 16.23
C LEU A 124 -18.26 2.57 17.50
N ALA A 125 -18.78 3.07 18.63
CA ALA A 125 -18.11 2.88 19.92
C ALA A 125 -18.08 1.39 20.32
N SER A 126 -19.12 0.61 20.04
CA SER A 126 -19.14 -0.82 20.34
C SER A 126 -18.16 -1.64 19.51
N VAL A 127 -17.82 -1.18 18.31
CA VAL A 127 -16.83 -1.84 17.43
C VAL A 127 -15.46 -1.94 18.12
N TYR A 128 -15.09 -0.96 18.93
CA TYR A 128 -13.85 -0.96 19.70
C TYR A 128 -13.73 -2.15 20.66
N PHE A 129 -14.85 -2.63 21.19
CA PHE A 129 -14.89 -3.74 22.15
C PHE A 129 -15.04 -5.13 21.50
N ILE A 130 -15.11 -5.21 20.18
CA ILE A 130 -15.19 -6.51 19.49
C ILE A 130 -13.81 -7.17 19.54
N PRO A 131 -13.64 -8.32 20.19
CA PRO A 131 -12.35 -8.98 20.27
C PRO A 131 -11.93 -9.54 18.90
N ASP A 132 -10.64 -9.57 18.67
CA ASP A 132 -10.02 -10.37 17.63
C ASP A 132 -9.14 -11.48 18.24
N ASN A 133 -8.52 -12.30 17.39
CA ASN A 133 -7.68 -13.41 17.83
C ASN A 133 -6.18 -13.08 17.60
N ILE A 134 -5.79 -11.84 17.76
CA ILE A 134 -4.38 -11.42 17.64
C ILE A 134 -3.70 -11.65 19.00
N ILE A 135 -2.57 -12.36 18.95
CA ILE A 135 -1.77 -12.70 20.13
C ILE A 135 -0.36 -12.14 19.89
N GLU A 136 0.18 -11.45 20.89
CA GLU A 136 1.56 -10.97 20.86
C GLU A 136 2.52 -12.15 21.08
N GLU A 137 3.57 -12.19 20.28
CA GLU A 137 4.62 -13.21 20.30
C GLU A 137 5.97 -12.59 20.64
N LYS A 138 7.03 -13.36 20.54
CA LYS A 138 8.39 -12.89 20.83
C LYS A 138 8.79 -11.75 19.87
N PRO A 139 9.44 -10.71 20.38
CA PRO A 139 9.92 -9.62 19.53
C PRO A 139 11.08 -10.08 18.63
N ILE A 140 11.32 -9.33 17.56
CA ILE A 140 12.46 -9.44 16.66
C ILE A 140 13.16 -8.09 16.53
N ALA A 141 14.48 -8.07 16.63
CA ALA A 141 15.28 -6.86 16.46
C ALA A 141 15.51 -6.59 14.97
N VAL A 142 14.99 -5.48 14.46
CA VAL A 142 15.04 -5.11 13.04
C VAL A 142 15.75 -3.78 12.83
N ALA A 143 16.65 -3.72 11.85
CA ALA A 143 17.26 -2.50 11.36
C ALA A 143 16.69 -2.12 9.98
N LEU A 144 16.19 -0.89 9.86
CA LEU A 144 15.77 -0.28 8.60
C LEU A 144 16.86 0.67 8.13
N VAL A 145 17.39 0.46 6.93
CA VAL A 145 18.50 1.25 6.38
C VAL A 145 18.04 2.10 5.22
N GLN A 146 18.11 3.41 5.38
CA GLN A 146 17.88 4.42 4.33
C GLN A 146 19.23 4.94 3.84
N GLY A 147 19.66 4.52 2.65
CA GLY A 147 20.95 4.97 2.08
C GLY A 147 20.86 6.33 1.39
N GLY A 148 19.68 6.72 1.00
CA GLY A 148 19.44 7.93 0.22
C GLY A 148 19.85 7.80 -1.24
N VAL A 149 19.57 8.84 -2.03
CA VAL A 149 20.03 9.01 -3.42
C VAL A 149 20.64 10.41 -3.61
N VAL A 150 21.42 10.61 -4.66
CA VAL A 150 22.00 11.92 -4.97
C VAL A 150 20.95 12.84 -5.62
N ASN A 151 20.19 12.30 -6.55
CA ASN A 151 19.19 13.06 -7.32
C ASN A 151 17.79 12.53 -7.06
N LEU A 152 16.82 13.43 -6.99
CA LEU A 152 15.39 13.08 -6.95
C LEU A 152 14.80 13.10 -8.37
N GLY A 153 13.68 12.42 -8.55
CA GLY A 153 12.97 12.36 -9.82
C GLY A 153 13.30 11.10 -10.62
N LEU A 154 13.00 11.12 -11.92
CA LEU A 154 13.07 9.94 -12.78
C LEU A 154 14.50 9.42 -13.02
N ASP A 155 15.50 10.22 -12.75
CA ASP A 155 16.92 9.90 -12.99
C ASP A 155 17.68 9.62 -11.66
N PHE A 156 16.98 9.17 -10.61
CA PHE A 156 17.55 8.91 -9.28
C PHE A 156 18.67 7.85 -9.28
N ASN A 157 18.67 6.93 -10.26
CA ASN A 157 19.63 5.83 -10.42
C ASN A 157 20.46 5.96 -11.71
N ASN A 158 20.68 7.18 -12.20
CA ASN A 158 21.44 7.43 -13.42
C ASN A 158 22.93 7.02 -13.35
N LYS A 159 23.48 6.86 -12.14
CA LYS A 159 24.82 6.35 -11.89
C LYS A 159 24.74 4.94 -11.30
N PRO A 160 25.04 3.90 -12.09
CA PRO A 160 24.99 2.53 -11.61
C PRO A 160 25.87 2.32 -10.36
N ARG A 161 25.39 1.50 -9.42
CA ARG A 161 26.04 1.12 -8.16
C ARG A 161 26.09 2.23 -7.09
N GLU A 162 25.65 3.45 -7.39
CA GLU A 162 25.71 4.54 -6.41
C GLU A 162 24.71 4.32 -5.27
N VAL A 163 23.47 3.92 -5.59
CA VAL A 163 22.43 3.64 -4.59
C VAL A 163 22.85 2.44 -3.74
N PHE A 164 23.37 1.38 -4.35
CA PHE A 164 23.91 0.24 -3.63
C PHE A 164 25.01 0.61 -2.65
N MET A 165 26.03 1.37 -3.10
CA MET A 165 27.16 1.76 -2.25
C MET A 165 26.72 2.61 -1.06
N ARG A 166 25.70 3.45 -1.21
CA ARG A 166 25.13 4.23 -0.12
C ARG A 166 24.50 3.34 0.97
N HIS A 167 23.71 2.33 0.57
CA HIS A 167 23.12 1.38 1.52
C HIS A 167 24.17 0.50 2.19
N LEU A 168 25.18 0.02 1.41
CA LEU A 168 26.30 -0.74 1.93
C LEU A 168 27.08 0.06 2.99
N ASN A 169 27.48 1.30 2.67
CA ASN A 169 28.24 2.17 3.57
C ASN A 169 27.42 2.52 4.83
N GLN A 170 26.13 2.87 4.67
CA GLN A 170 25.25 3.18 5.80
C GLN A 170 25.11 2.00 6.75
N THR A 171 24.95 0.79 6.21
CA THR A 171 24.85 -0.45 7.00
C THR A 171 26.16 -0.73 7.75
N THR A 172 27.29 -0.69 7.04
CA THR A 172 28.61 -0.93 7.63
C THR A 172 28.97 0.06 8.74
N PHE A 173 28.54 1.33 8.57
CA PHE A 173 28.80 2.38 9.55
C PHE A 173 27.95 2.27 10.80
N SER A 174 26.68 1.83 10.67
CA SER A 174 25.68 1.98 11.72
C SER A 174 25.30 0.69 12.46
N ILE A 175 25.66 -0.49 11.93
CA ILE A 175 25.26 -1.77 12.51
C ILE A 175 26.48 -2.59 12.91
N SER A 176 26.53 -2.99 14.18
CA SER A 176 27.56 -3.90 14.70
C SER A 176 27.16 -5.37 14.51
N PRO A 177 28.13 -6.30 14.44
CA PRO A 177 27.84 -7.74 14.33
C PRO A 177 26.85 -8.24 15.38
N SER A 178 25.90 -9.05 14.97
CA SER A 178 24.85 -9.67 15.80
C SER A 178 24.01 -8.67 16.63
N ALA A 179 23.96 -7.38 16.22
CA ALA A 179 23.22 -6.34 16.93
C ALA A 179 21.69 -6.42 16.68
N VAL A 180 21.30 -7.04 15.57
CA VAL A 180 19.89 -7.19 15.15
C VAL A 180 19.67 -8.55 14.50
N ASP A 181 18.42 -8.99 14.43
CA ASP A 181 18.05 -10.27 13.82
C ASP A 181 17.84 -10.17 12.29
N LEU A 182 17.50 -8.97 11.79
CA LEU A 182 17.23 -8.72 10.37
C LEU A 182 17.56 -7.28 9.99
N ILE A 183 18.27 -7.11 8.87
CA ILE A 183 18.51 -5.82 8.21
C ILE A 183 17.62 -5.73 6.98
N ILE A 184 16.94 -4.59 6.78
CA ILE A 184 16.07 -4.37 5.64
C ILE A 184 16.50 -3.13 4.87
N TRP A 185 16.81 -3.32 3.58
CA TRP A 185 17.04 -2.27 2.61
C TRP A 185 15.77 -2.01 1.77
N PRO A 186 15.52 -0.79 1.32
CA PRO A 186 14.32 -0.44 0.58
C PRO A 186 14.27 -1.01 -0.85
N GLU A 187 13.16 -0.74 -1.55
CA GLU A 187 13.00 -1.02 -2.98
C GLU A 187 14.10 -0.32 -3.78
N ASN A 188 14.67 -1.02 -4.76
CA ASN A 188 15.77 -0.54 -5.63
C ASN A 188 17.03 -0.06 -4.87
N ALA A 189 17.23 -0.51 -3.65
CA ALA A 189 18.48 -0.25 -2.93
C ALA A 189 19.69 -0.85 -3.63
N VAL A 190 19.50 -1.95 -4.37
CA VAL A 190 20.49 -2.50 -5.27
C VAL A 190 20.08 -2.14 -6.70
N ASP A 191 20.75 -1.15 -7.24
CA ASP A 191 20.48 -0.51 -8.54
C ASP A 191 21.10 -1.24 -9.75
N VAL A 192 21.62 -2.44 -9.52
CA VAL A 192 22.14 -3.35 -10.55
C VAL A 192 21.66 -4.79 -10.29
N ASP A 193 21.58 -5.59 -11.33
CA ASP A 193 21.12 -6.99 -11.23
C ASP A 193 22.16 -7.86 -10.48
N VAL A 194 21.80 -8.31 -9.26
CA VAL A 194 22.66 -9.13 -8.39
C VAL A 194 23.00 -10.50 -8.99
N PHE A 195 22.19 -11.02 -9.91
CA PHE A 195 22.44 -12.31 -10.57
C PHE A 195 23.41 -12.19 -11.77
N ARG A 196 23.68 -10.96 -12.22
CA ARG A 196 24.58 -10.65 -13.33
C ARG A 196 25.82 -9.88 -12.89
N ASN A 197 25.89 -9.44 -11.64
CA ASN A 197 27.00 -8.69 -11.05
C ASN A 197 27.48 -9.41 -9.80
N ASP A 198 28.33 -10.45 -10.00
CA ASP A 198 28.87 -11.26 -8.91
C ASP A 198 29.60 -10.45 -7.86
N ASP A 199 30.31 -9.38 -8.25
CA ASP A 199 31.03 -8.50 -7.35
C ASP A 199 30.10 -7.77 -6.36
N ILE A 200 28.90 -7.39 -6.78
CA ILE A 200 27.88 -6.80 -5.92
C ILE A 200 27.25 -7.86 -5.01
N ARG A 201 26.88 -9.01 -5.58
CA ARG A 201 26.34 -10.13 -4.81
C ARG A 201 27.29 -10.57 -3.70
N ILE A 202 28.57 -10.74 -4.01
CA ILE A 202 29.61 -11.14 -3.05
C ILE A 202 29.77 -10.09 -1.93
N GLN A 203 29.64 -8.79 -2.23
CA GLN A 203 29.70 -7.75 -1.20
C GLN A 203 28.52 -7.83 -0.22
N ILE A 204 27.29 -8.14 -0.70
CA ILE A 204 26.13 -8.33 0.17
C ILE A 204 26.29 -9.61 1.01
N GLU A 205 26.69 -10.71 0.38
CA GLU A 205 26.96 -11.99 1.06
C GLU A 205 28.00 -11.80 2.17
N LYS A 206 29.10 -11.08 1.88
CA LYS A 206 30.13 -10.77 2.84
C LYS A 206 29.63 -9.87 3.96
N LEU A 207 28.87 -8.82 3.65
CA LEU A 207 28.29 -7.93 4.67
C LEU A 207 27.37 -8.72 5.62
N SER A 208 26.51 -9.60 5.10
CA SER A 208 25.63 -10.46 5.91
C SER A 208 26.46 -11.42 6.79
N GLN A 209 27.56 -11.96 6.26
CA GLN A 209 28.48 -12.84 7.01
C GLN A 209 29.25 -12.07 8.09
N ASP A 210 29.81 -10.89 7.76
CA ASP A 210 30.60 -10.07 8.69
C ASP A 210 29.75 -9.52 9.84
N LEU A 211 28.45 -9.25 9.57
CA LEU A 211 27.49 -8.81 10.58
C LEU A 211 26.79 -9.97 11.31
N ASP A 212 26.97 -11.23 10.85
CA ASP A 212 26.22 -12.40 11.33
C ASP A 212 24.70 -12.13 11.37
N THR A 213 24.19 -11.50 10.33
CA THR A 213 22.79 -11.03 10.27
C THR A 213 22.22 -11.14 8.86
N PRO A 214 21.02 -11.72 8.67
CA PRO A 214 20.32 -11.72 7.40
C PRO A 214 20.01 -10.32 6.88
N ILE A 215 20.09 -10.12 5.55
CA ILE A 215 19.82 -8.84 4.89
C ILE A 215 18.74 -9.04 3.82
N LEU A 216 17.59 -8.39 3.96
CA LEU A 216 16.56 -8.30 2.92
C LEU A 216 16.82 -7.07 2.06
N VAL A 217 17.07 -7.26 0.77
CA VAL A 217 17.35 -6.15 -0.16
C VAL A 217 16.27 -6.03 -1.23
N GLY A 218 15.94 -4.81 -1.65
CA GLY A 218 15.15 -4.55 -2.84
C GLY A 218 16.04 -4.37 -4.06
N ALA A 219 15.78 -5.11 -5.15
CA ALA A 219 16.58 -5.08 -6.36
C ALA A 219 15.73 -5.23 -7.63
N VAL A 220 16.20 -4.62 -8.73
CA VAL A 220 15.69 -4.91 -10.07
C VAL A 220 16.59 -5.95 -10.72
N THR A 221 15.99 -7.05 -11.18
CA THR A 221 16.70 -8.17 -11.80
C THR A 221 16.14 -8.45 -13.19
N ARG A 222 16.84 -9.24 -13.99
CA ARG A 222 16.42 -9.58 -15.34
C ARG A 222 16.34 -11.09 -15.52
N SER A 223 15.14 -11.60 -15.73
CA SER A 223 14.87 -12.99 -16.11
C SER A 223 14.85 -13.15 -17.64
N SER A 224 14.60 -14.38 -18.11
CA SER A 224 14.36 -14.66 -19.53
C SER A 224 13.10 -13.98 -20.08
N GLN A 225 12.15 -13.59 -19.21
CA GLN A 225 10.91 -12.91 -19.59
C GLN A 225 11.07 -11.40 -19.64
N GLY A 226 12.01 -10.81 -18.88
CA GLY A 226 12.24 -9.38 -18.78
C GLY A 226 12.64 -8.94 -17.38
N LEU A 227 12.30 -7.70 -17.02
CA LEU A 227 12.61 -7.11 -15.72
C LEU A 227 11.68 -7.63 -14.63
N ASN A 228 12.22 -7.82 -13.42
CA ASN A 228 11.47 -8.15 -12.21
C ASN A 228 11.90 -7.20 -11.08
N ASN A 229 10.94 -6.70 -10.32
CA ASN A 229 11.17 -5.97 -9.08
C ASN A 229 11.10 -6.98 -7.93
N GLN A 230 12.16 -7.12 -7.14
CA GLN A 230 12.31 -8.21 -6.20
C GLN A 230 12.75 -7.76 -4.82
N ALA A 231 12.26 -8.49 -3.80
CA ALA A 231 12.84 -8.55 -2.47
C ALA A 231 13.65 -9.85 -2.35
N ILE A 232 14.94 -9.75 -1.99
CA ILE A 232 15.88 -10.87 -1.97
C ILE A 232 16.49 -10.95 -0.58
N LEU A 233 16.36 -12.10 0.08
CA LEU A 233 16.94 -12.36 1.40
C LEU A 233 18.30 -13.06 1.25
N PHE A 234 19.31 -12.48 1.91
CA PHE A 234 20.67 -13.04 2.03
C PHE A 234 20.92 -13.54 3.46
N GLU A 235 21.36 -14.84 3.59
CA GLU A 235 21.64 -15.56 4.85
C GLU A 235 22.86 -16.51 4.75
N PRO A 236 24.10 -16.10 4.67
CA PRO A 236 24.61 -14.94 3.96
C PRO A 236 24.41 -15.01 2.45
N LYS A 237 24.19 -16.25 1.90
CA LYS A 237 23.85 -16.43 0.48
C LYS A 237 22.36 -16.16 0.26
N ILE A 238 21.96 -16.00 -1.00
CA ILE A 238 20.55 -15.85 -1.34
C ILE A 238 19.78 -17.09 -0.90
N SER A 239 18.82 -16.91 0.00
CA SER A 239 17.96 -17.96 0.56
C SER A 239 16.56 -17.94 0.01
N GLN A 240 15.95 -16.75 -0.10
CA GLN A 240 14.58 -16.58 -0.55
C GLN A 240 14.44 -15.34 -1.43
N THR A 241 13.52 -15.38 -2.39
CA THR A 241 13.26 -14.26 -3.32
C THR A 241 11.76 -14.12 -3.55
N TYR A 242 11.25 -12.89 -3.41
CA TYR A 242 9.89 -12.51 -3.78
C TYR A 242 9.93 -11.59 -4.98
N SER A 243 9.12 -11.85 -6.00
CA SER A 243 8.92 -10.94 -7.14
C SER A 243 7.60 -10.20 -6.99
N LYS A 244 7.61 -8.89 -7.17
CA LYS A 244 6.44 -8.01 -7.10
C LYS A 244 5.31 -8.52 -7.98
N ARG A 245 4.12 -8.72 -7.39
CA ARG A 245 2.94 -9.30 -8.06
C ARG A 245 2.05 -8.24 -8.72
N TYR A 246 1.90 -7.09 -8.06
CA TYR A 246 1.05 -6.01 -8.53
C TYR A 246 1.90 -4.83 -8.98
N LEU A 247 2.17 -4.83 -10.29
CA LEU A 247 3.00 -3.81 -10.92
C LEU A 247 2.30 -2.45 -10.92
N THR A 248 3.09 -1.39 -10.85
CA THR A 248 2.64 0.00 -10.92
C THR A 248 2.28 0.35 -12.36
N PRO A 249 1.00 0.63 -12.70
CA PRO A 249 0.64 1.11 -14.01
C PRO A 249 1.39 2.40 -14.34
N PHE A 250 1.85 2.53 -15.57
CA PHE A 250 2.65 3.68 -16.06
C PHE A 250 3.99 3.92 -15.35
N GLY A 251 4.41 3.00 -14.50
CA GLY A 251 5.73 3.01 -13.84
C GLY A 251 6.54 1.76 -14.15
N GLU A 252 5.90 0.59 -14.12
CA GLU A 252 6.53 -0.71 -14.35
C GLU A 252 5.93 -1.45 -15.56
N TYR A 253 4.84 -0.98 -16.12
CA TYR A 253 4.28 -1.41 -17.41
C TYR A 253 3.38 -0.33 -18.00
N LEU A 254 3.17 -0.36 -19.30
CA LEU A 254 2.31 0.59 -20.00
C LEU A 254 0.99 -0.06 -20.43
N PRO A 255 -0.13 0.20 -19.74
CA PRO A 255 -1.43 -0.10 -20.29
C PRO A 255 -1.64 0.68 -21.60
N LEU A 256 -2.15 0.01 -22.66
CA LEU A 256 -2.37 0.64 -23.97
C LEU A 256 -1.13 1.39 -24.47
N ARG A 257 0.03 0.73 -24.50
CA ARG A 257 1.36 1.31 -24.78
C ARG A 257 1.34 2.33 -25.93
N SER A 258 0.76 1.98 -27.09
CA SER A 258 0.72 2.89 -28.26
C SER A 258 -0.02 4.21 -27.98
N VAL A 259 -1.06 4.17 -27.15
CA VAL A 259 -1.80 5.39 -26.74
C VAL A 259 -0.97 6.17 -25.70
N ALA A 260 -0.39 5.50 -24.72
CA ALA A 260 0.41 6.15 -23.69
C ALA A 260 1.64 6.88 -24.29
N GLU A 261 2.33 6.25 -25.23
CA GLU A 261 3.48 6.85 -25.95
C GLU A 261 3.09 8.04 -26.83
N SER A 262 1.87 8.07 -27.37
CA SER A 262 1.36 9.22 -28.11
C SER A 262 1.04 10.42 -27.22
N ILE A 263 0.74 10.19 -25.92
CA ILE A 263 0.38 11.22 -24.97
C ILE A 263 1.59 11.78 -24.21
N SER A 264 2.55 10.91 -23.86
CA SER A 264 3.70 11.29 -23.05
C SER A 264 5.01 10.71 -23.60
N LYS A 265 5.98 11.59 -23.85
CA LYS A 265 7.35 11.20 -24.22
C LYS A 265 8.06 10.39 -23.15
N TYR A 266 7.62 10.46 -21.90
CA TYR A 266 8.20 9.66 -20.80
C TYR A 266 7.76 8.19 -20.88
N ALA A 267 6.61 7.91 -21.51
CA ALA A 267 6.12 6.55 -21.71
C ALA A 267 7.10 5.69 -22.52
N THR A 268 7.81 6.28 -23.50
CA THR A 268 8.81 5.54 -24.30
C THR A 268 10.04 5.08 -23.52
N ARG A 269 10.24 5.60 -22.30
CA ARG A 269 11.38 5.25 -21.42
C ARG A 269 11.05 4.09 -20.45
N ILE A 270 9.80 3.63 -20.43
CA ILE A 270 9.35 2.61 -19.49
C ILE A 270 9.52 1.23 -20.13
N ASP A 271 10.41 0.44 -19.53
CA ASP A 271 10.52 -1.00 -19.82
C ASP A 271 9.42 -1.75 -19.05
N ASP A 272 8.81 -2.75 -19.71
CA ASP A 272 7.79 -3.58 -19.05
C ASP A 272 8.46 -4.57 -18.10
N PHE A 273 8.00 -4.54 -16.85
CA PHE A 273 8.32 -5.53 -15.84
C PHE A 273 7.36 -6.72 -15.92
N TYR A 274 7.80 -7.85 -15.42
CA TYR A 274 7.00 -9.06 -15.33
C TYR A 274 6.57 -9.32 -13.88
N PRO A 275 5.27 -9.54 -13.63
CA PRO A 275 4.77 -9.77 -12.28
C PRO A 275 5.16 -11.15 -11.77
N GLY A 276 5.43 -11.23 -10.46
CA GLY A 276 5.53 -12.48 -9.74
C GLY A 276 4.20 -13.23 -9.69
N LYS A 277 4.25 -14.55 -9.47
CA LYS A 277 3.06 -15.40 -9.41
C LYS A 277 2.64 -15.74 -7.99
N GLU A 278 3.60 -15.85 -7.07
CA GLU A 278 3.41 -16.36 -5.73
C GLU A 278 3.62 -15.29 -4.66
N PHE A 279 2.89 -15.42 -3.57
CA PHE A 279 3.08 -14.61 -2.38
C PHE A 279 4.02 -15.36 -1.43
N ILE A 280 5.26 -14.90 -1.36
CA ILE A 280 6.32 -15.57 -0.60
C ILE A 280 6.29 -15.15 0.85
N THR A 281 6.40 -16.13 1.75
CA THR A 281 6.64 -15.92 3.17
C THR A 281 8.14 -16.09 3.43
N PHE A 282 8.79 -15.03 3.85
CA PHE A 282 10.15 -15.07 4.36
C PHE A 282 10.18 -15.64 5.78
N ASN A 283 11.28 -16.30 6.12
CA ASN A 283 11.49 -16.85 7.46
C ASN A 283 12.93 -16.55 7.91
N VAL A 284 13.07 -15.85 9.03
CA VAL A 284 14.35 -15.56 9.68
C VAL A 284 14.25 -16.01 11.14
N ASN A 285 15.08 -16.95 11.55
CA ASN A 285 15.11 -17.48 12.93
C ASN A 285 13.74 -17.97 13.44
N GLY A 286 12.88 -18.49 12.54
CA GLY A 286 11.54 -18.95 12.87
C GLY A 286 10.46 -17.87 12.85
N VAL A 287 10.82 -16.60 12.72
CA VAL A 287 9.88 -15.48 12.55
C VAL A 287 9.54 -15.31 11.08
N LYS A 288 8.25 -15.25 10.77
CA LYS A 288 7.72 -15.20 9.40
C LYS A 288 7.23 -13.81 9.05
N PHE A 289 7.54 -13.36 7.83
CA PHE A 289 7.05 -12.09 7.33
C PHE A 289 6.80 -12.11 5.81
N ASN A 290 5.99 -11.17 5.34
CA ASN A 290 5.86 -10.89 3.91
C ASN A 290 6.46 -9.52 3.60
N SER A 291 6.99 -9.36 2.40
CA SER A 291 7.38 -8.06 1.86
C SER A 291 6.38 -7.60 0.82
N LEU A 292 5.90 -6.37 0.95
CA LEU A 292 5.15 -5.65 -0.08
C LEU A 292 6.08 -4.62 -0.71
N ILE A 293 6.11 -4.60 -2.04
CA ILE A 293 6.99 -3.67 -2.75
C ILE A 293 6.16 -2.47 -3.25
N CYS A 294 6.37 -1.31 -2.60
CA CYS A 294 5.87 0.00 -2.99
C CYS A 294 4.34 0.02 -3.26
N TYR A 295 3.93 0.13 -4.51
CA TYR A 295 2.52 0.21 -4.95
C TYR A 295 1.63 -0.94 -4.47
N GLU A 296 2.20 -2.11 -4.18
CA GLU A 296 1.44 -3.28 -3.74
C GLU A 296 0.61 -3.02 -2.48
N LEU A 297 1.06 -2.10 -1.63
CA LEU A 297 0.39 -1.78 -0.37
C LEU A 297 -1.05 -1.25 -0.55
N ILE A 298 -1.42 -0.75 -1.74
CA ILE A 298 -2.79 -0.31 -2.02
C ILE A 298 -3.76 -1.46 -2.31
N ASN A 299 -3.25 -2.68 -2.54
CA ASN A 299 -4.07 -3.84 -2.85
C ASN A 299 -4.60 -4.50 -1.57
N ASP A 300 -5.93 -4.59 -1.46
CA ASP A 300 -6.60 -5.12 -0.27
C ASP A 300 -6.44 -6.65 -0.11
N SER A 301 -6.00 -7.38 -1.16
CA SER A 301 -5.79 -8.83 -1.09
C SER A 301 -4.68 -9.21 -0.11
N PHE A 302 -3.63 -8.38 0.00
CA PHE A 302 -2.51 -8.66 0.89
C PHE A 302 -2.91 -8.74 2.36
N THR A 303 -3.80 -7.87 2.83
CA THR A 303 -4.31 -7.95 4.20
C THR A 303 -5.01 -9.28 4.45
N LYS A 304 -5.77 -9.77 3.46
CA LYS A 304 -6.57 -10.99 3.57
C LYS A 304 -5.73 -12.27 3.44
N GLU A 305 -4.66 -12.22 2.65
CA GLU A 305 -3.72 -13.32 2.45
C GLU A 305 -2.67 -13.42 3.58
N ASN A 306 -2.30 -12.29 4.18
CA ASN A 306 -1.23 -12.22 5.16
C ASN A 306 -1.67 -12.75 6.54
N VAL A 307 -0.96 -13.77 7.01
CA VAL A 307 -1.11 -14.36 8.34
C VAL A 307 0.22 -14.53 9.06
N ASN A 308 1.25 -13.82 8.61
CA ASN A 308 2.61 -13.87 9.15
C ASN A 308 2.77 -12.98 10.39
N ASP A 309 3.94 -12.98 10.99
CA ASP A 309 4.19 -12.41 12.30
C ASP A 309 4.34 -10.87 12.27
N PHE A 310 4.84 -10.34 11.14
CA PHE A 310 4.89 -8.90 10.84
C PHE A 310 4.92 -8.65 9.31
N LEU A 311 4.84 -7.39 8.90
CA LEU A 311 4.92 -6.95 7.50
C LEU A 311 6.18 -6.14 7.26
N VAL A 312 6.76 -6.30 6.06
CA VAL A 312 7.76 -5.41 5.51
C VAL A 312 7.14 -4.65 4.34
N ILE A 313 7.38 -3.34 4.26
CA ILE A 313 7.02 -2.52 3.10
C ILE A 313 8.30 -1.84 2.62
N GLN A 314 8.81 -2.27 1.47
CA GLN A 314 9.97 -1.70 0.81
C GLN A 314 9.49 -0.72 -0.27
N THR A 315 9.92 0.54 -0.21
CA THR A 315 9.47 1.57 -1.16
C THR A 315 10.63 2.40 -1.69
N ASN A 316 10.46 2.91 -2.90
CA ASN A 316 11.36 3.89 -3.49
C ASN A 316 10.59 5.18 -3.80
N ASN A 317 10.75 6.18 -2.96
CA ASN A 317 10.11 7.46 -3.12
C ASN A 317 10.96 8.49 -3.88
N ALA A 318 12.19 8.14 -4.27
CA ALA A 318 13.10 9.05 -5.00
C ALA A 318 12.45 9.58 -6.29
N THR A 319 11.71 8.74 -7.00
CA THR A 319 10.98 9.10 -8.23
C THR A 319 9.95 10.22 -8.02
N PHE A 320 9.37 10.31 -6.82
CA PHE A 320 8.29 11.26 -6.51
C PHE A 320 8.77 12.52 -5.79
N GLY A 321 10.02 12.54 -5.30
CA GLY A 321 10.62 13.67 -4.58
C GLY A 321 9.82 14.07 -3.33
N ASP A 322 9.95 15.33 -2.92
CA ASP A 322 9.21 15.87 -1.76
C ASP A 322 7.78 16.26 -2.18
N THR A 323 6.90 15.29 -2.13
CA THR A 323 5.50 15.43 -2.49
C THR A 323 4.58 14.80 -1.45
N PRO A 324 3.29 15.12 -1.43
CA PRO A 324 2.30 14.49 -0.54
C PRO A 324 2.18 12.96 -0.71
N GLN A 325 2.74 12.40 -1.78
CA GLN A 325 2.75 10.95 -2.00
C GLN A 325 3.38 10.19 -0.83
N LEU A 326 4.46 10.73 -0.23
CA LEU A 326 5.19 10.09 0.87
C LEU A 326 4.27 9.87 2.09
N ASP A 327 3.59 10.94 2.52
CA ASP A 327 2.71 10.89 3.68
C ASP A 327 1.44 10.08 3.41
N GLN A 328 0.91 10.14 2.17
CA GLN A 328 -0.23 9.31 1.75
C GLN A 328 0.14 7.83 1.77
N GLN A 329 1.33 7.47 1.28
CA GLN A 329 1.81 6.09 1.26
C GLN A 329 2.03 5.54 2.67
N LEU A 330 2.65 6.33 3.56
CA LEU A 330 2.77 5.98 4.97
C LEU A 330 1.39 5.76 5.61
N ASN A 331 0.43 6.62 5.31
CA ASN A 331 -0.92 6.47 5.86
C ASN A 331 -1.61 5.19 5.38
N ILE A 332 -1.40 4.78 4.13
CA ILE A 332 -1.89 3.48 3.64
C ILE A 332 -1.20 2.33 4.39
N ALA A 333 0.11 2.43 4.66
CA ALA A 333 0.82 1.42 5.45
C ALA A 333 0.27 1.31 6.88
N ARG A 334 -0.12 2.43 7.51
CA ARG A 334 -0.81 2.46 8.81
C ARG A 334 -2.14 1.71 8.77
N VAL A 335 -2.93 1.91 7.72
CA VAL A 335 -4.18 1.14 7.52
C VAL A 335 -3.88 -0.35 7.41
N ARG A 336 -2.84 -0.75 6.66
CA ARG A 336 -2.44 -2.16 6.55
C ARG A 336 -2.02 -2.76 7.88
N ALA A 337 -1.32 -1.99 8.73
CA ALA A 337 -0.98 -2.42 10.08
C ALA A 337 -2.24 -2.72 10.91
N ILE A 338 -3.22 -1.81 10.91
CA ILE A 338 -4.46 -1.97 11.67
C ILE A 338 -5.30 -3.14 11.13
N GLU A 339 -5.52 -3.23 9.81
CA GLU A 339 -6.29 -4.31 9.17
C GLU A 339 -5.68 -5.70 9.44
N SER A 340 -4.35 -5.82 9.35
CA SER A 340 -3.68 -7.10 9.56
C SER A 340 -3.46 -7.42 11.05
N GLY A 341 -3.53 -6.43 11.94
CA GLY A 341 -3.12 -6.56 13.34
C GLY A 341 -1.63 -6.88 13.45
N ARG A 342 -0.80 -6.31 12.57
CA ARG A 342 0.65 -6.59 12.48
C ARG A 342 1.45 -5.30 12.55
N GLY A 343 2.61 -5.37 13.21
CA GLY A 343 3.62 -4.34 13.06
C GLY A 343 4.14 -4.29 11.63
N VAL A 344 4.54 -3.10 11.17
CA VAL A 344 5.10 -2.87 9.83
C VAL A 344 6.49 -2.27 9.94
N ALA A 345 7.46 -2.91 9.30
CA ALA A 345 8.78 -2.37 9.01
C ALA A 345 8.69 -1.63 7.64
N TYR A 346 8.54 -0.31 7.71
CA TYR A 346 8.35 0.55 6.53
C TYR A 346 9.65 1.24 6.17
N VAL A 347 10.27 0.86 5.06
CA VAL A 347 11.59 1.35 4.66
C VAL A 347 11.56 1.97 3.27
N SER A 348 12.14 3.17 3.15
CA SER A 348 12.23 3.94 1.90
C SER A 348 13.68 4.25 1.53
N THR A 349 13.93 4.40 0.24
CA THR A 349 15.26 4.85 -0.26
C THR A 349 15.57 6.27 0.19
N THR A 350 14.57 7.16 0.19
CA THR A 350 14.75 8.59 0.53
C THR A 350 13.56 9.20 1.26
N GLY A 351 12.43 8.51 1.26
CA GLY A 351 11.18 9.04 1.81
C GLY A 351 11.08 8.92 3.32
N ILE A 352 9.94 8.43 3.80
CA ILE A 352 9.76 8.15 5.22
C ILE A 352 10.20 6.70 5.47
N THR A 353 11.13 6.52 6.42
CA THR A 353 11.50 5.21 6.96
C THR A 353 11.09 5.17 8.42
N SER A 354 10.29 4.18 8.83
CA SER A 354 9.73 4.14 10.18
C SER A 354 9.21 2.75 10.55
N PHE A 355 8.98 2.53 11.83
CA PHE A 355 8.21 1.41 12.33
C PHE A 355 6.78 1.84 12.61
N ILE A 356 5.82 0.96 12.32
CA ILE A 356 4.40 1.17 12.59
C ILE A 356 3.93 0.02 13.46
N ASP A 357 3.27 0.30 14.58
CA ASP A 357 2.73 -0.76 15.42
C ASP A 357 1.41 -1.34 14.85
N ALA A 358 0.91 -2.41 15.45
CA ALA A 358 -0.30 -3.10 15.01
C ALA A 358 -1.59 -2.24 15.13
N ASN A 359 -1.52 -1.08 15.78
CA ASN A 359 -2.59 -0.10 15.88
C ASN A 359 -2.41 1.09 14.92
N GLY A 360 -1.40 1.01 14.02
CA GLY A 360 -1.14 2.04 13.03
C GLY A 360 -0.37 3.26 13.56
N LYS A 361 0.18 3.21 14.77
CA LYS A 361 0.99 4.29 15.33
C LYS A 361 2.41 4.23 14.78
N VAL A 362 2.87 5.34 14.21
CA VAL A 362 4.23 5.49 13.68
C VAL A 362 5.21 5.74 14.82
N THR A 363 6.36 5.08 14.78
CA THR A 363 7.44 5.21 15.76
C THR A 363 8.81 5.17 15.06
N ASN A 364 9.83 5.72 15.69
CA ASN A 364 11.22 5.65 15.23
C ASN A 364 11.41 6.06 13.75
N SER A 365 10.82 7.18 13.33
CA SER A 365 10.98 7.72 11.98
C SER A 365 12.37 8.33 11.78
N LEU A 366 12.94 8.10 10.59
CA LEU A 366 14.10 8.84 10.09
C LEU A 366 13.65 10.12 9.36
N ASP A 367 14.57 11.06 9.25
CA ASP A 367 14.36 12.27 8.46
C ASP A 367 14.29 11.95 6.97
N LYS A 368 13.38 12.63 6.27
CA LYS A 368 13.26 12.51 4.81
C LYS A 368 14.53 13.01 4.13
N PHE A 369 14.94 12.32 3.07
CA PHE A 369 16.06 12.67 2.18
C PHE A 369 17.46 12.63 2.81
N GLU A 370 17.59 12.17 4.04
CA GLU A 370 18.87 11.99 4.71
C GLU A 370 19.18 10.49 4.89
N PRO A 371 20.44 10.06 4.70
CA PRO A 371 20.86 8.72 5.06
C PRO A 371 20.68 8.46 6.55
N GLY A 372 20.24 7.27 6.92
CA GLY A 372 20.05 6.93 8.32
C GLY A 372 19.72 5.45 8.53
N THR A 373 19.81 5.03 9.78
CA THR A 373 19.43 3.67 10.22
C THR A 373 18.55 3.77 11.44
N SER A 374 17.41 3.12 11.38
CA SER A 374 16.48 3.02 12.52
C SER A 374 16.44 1.58 13.01
N ILE A 375 16.71 1.35 14.29
CA ILE A 375 16.73 0.02 14.93
C ILE A 375 15.63 -0.04 15.96
N LYS A 376 14.87 -1.15 15.97
CA LYS A 376 13.81 -1.38 16.95
C LYS A 376 13.55 -2.87 17.16
N GLU A 377 13.29 -3.24 18.41
CA GLU A 377 12.60 -4.47 18.75
C GLU A 377 11.12 -4.34 18.33
N MET A 378 10.73 -5.10 17.32
CA MET A 378 9.35 -5.17 16.84
C MET A 378 8.63 -6.32 17.52
N THR A 379 7.47 -6.05 18.10
CA THR A 379 6.55 -7.11 18.55
C THR A 379 6.06 -7.89 17.34
N THR A 380 6.14 -9.20 17.40
CA THR A 380 5.53 -10.09 16.40
C THR A 380 4.15 -10.55 16.88
N TYR A 381 3.33 -11.06 15.98
CA TYR A 381 1.94 -11.39 16.27
C TYR A 381 1.52 -12.67 15.57
N SER A 382 0.66 -13.45 16.20
CA SER A 382 -0.04 -14.58 15.59
C SER A 382 -1.56 -14.36 15.54
N GLY A 383 -2.28 -15.27 14.91
CA GLY A 383 -3.73 -15.21 14.78
C GLY A 383 -4.23 -14.37 13.59
N ARG A 384 -5.52 -14.03 13.58
CA ARG A 384 -6.18 -13.28 12.49
C ARG A 384 -7.14 -12.24 13.03
N THR A 385 -7.16 -11.05 12.43
CA THR A 385 -8.18 -10.03 12.65
C THR A 385 -9.53 -10.48 12.08
N ASN A 386 -10.60 -9.80 12.47
CA ASN A 386 -11.92 -10.13 11.96
C ASN A 386 -12.06 -9.80 10.46
N VAL A 387 -11.46 -8.71 9.96
CA VAL A 387 -11.46 -8.41 8.53
C VAL A 387 -10.76 -9.49 7.71
N GLN A 388 -9.70 -10.11 8.22
CA GLN A 388 -9.03 -11.24 7.54
C GLN A 388 -9.92 -12.49 7.47
N LYS A 389 -10.81 -12.70 8.45
CA LYS A 389 -11.75 -13.83 8.46
C LYS A 389 -12.91 -13.62 7.50
N ILE A 390 -13.47 -12.41 7.43
CA ILE A 390 -14.63 -12.12 6.59
C ILE A 390 -14.28 -11.87 5.12
N GLY A 391 -13.01 -11.60 4.82
CA GLY A 391 -12.53 -11.42 3.43
C GLY A 391 -13.24 -10.28 2.71
N TYR A 392 -13.88 -10.57 1.56
CA TYR A 392 -14.62 -9.61 0.72
C TYR A 392 -16.13 -9.56 1.03
N SER A 393 -16.56 -10.06 2.18
CA SER A 393 -17.99 -10.16 2.51
C SER A 393 -18.69 -8.81 2.53
N VAL A 394 -17.99 -7.74 2.97
CA VAL A 394 -18.60 -6.38 3.02
C VAL A 394 -18.94 -5.88 1.63
N GLU A 395 -18.05 -6.03 0.65
CA GLU A 395 -18.29 -5.64 -0.74
C GLU A 395 -19.40 -6.49 -1.39
N ILE A 396 -19.37 -7.82 -1.16
CA ILE A 396 -20.36 -8.74 -1.71
C ILE A 396 -21.76 -8.44 -1.15
N ILE A 397 -21.86 -8.26 0.17
CA ILE A 397 -23.12 -7.93 0.85
C ILE A 397 -23.62 -6.55 0.39
N SER A 398 -22.73 -5.56 0.28
CA SER A 398 -23.08 -4.22 -0.18
C SER A 398 -23.65 -4.24 -1.60
N LEU A 399 -23.03 -5.00 -2.51
CA LEU A 399 -23.51 -5.17 -3.87
C LEU A 399 -24.90 -5.89 -3.88
N GLY A 400 -25.04 -6.97 -3.14
CA GLY A 400 -26.29 -7.72 -3.03
C GLY A 400 -27.43 -6.87 -2.48
N LEU A 401 -27.19 -6.12 -1.40
CA LEU A 401 -28.19 -5.20 -0.81
C LEU A 401 -28.54 -4.05 -1.76
N LEU A 402 -27.57 -3.52 -2.51
CA LEU A 402 -27.82 -2.49 -3.51
C LEU A 402 -28.75 -3.01 -4.60
N VAL A 403 -28.47 -4.19 -5.16
CA VAL A 403 -29.30 -4.83 -6.19
C VAL A 403 -30.71 -5.11 -5.67
N MET A 404 -30.85 -5.68 -4.47
CA MET A 404 -32.16 -5.93 -3.84
C MET A 404 -32.97 -4.65 -3.63
N THR A 405 -32.32 -3.58 -3.13
CA THR A 405 -32.96 -2.27 -2.90
C THR A 405 -33.48 -1.66 -4.20
N LEU A 406 -32.70 -1.78 -5.28
CA LEU A 406 -33.10 -1.29 -6.60
C LEU A 406 -34.24 -2.12 -7.21
N GLY A 407 -34.17 -3.45 -7.07
CA GLY A 407 -35.22 -4.39 -7.51
C GLY A 407 -36.53 -4.16 -6.80
N TYR A 408 -36.53 -4.07 -5.47
CA TYR A 408 -37.72 -3.77 -4.66
C TYR A 408 -38.34 -2.40 -5.02
N ARG A 409 -37.51 -1.40 -5.26
CA ARG A 409 -37.96 -0.06 -5.69
C ARG A 409 -38.66 -0.12 -7.06
N ARG A 410 -38.17 -0.94 -8.00
CA ARG A 410 -38.78 -1.11 -9.31
C ARG A 410 -40.14 -1.83 -9.19
N TRP A 411 -40.18 -2.95 -8.46
CA TRP A 411 -41.40 -3.72 -8.25
C TRP A 411 -42.54 -2.87 -7.67
N LYS A 412 -42.24 -2.00 -6.68
CA LYS A 412 -43.27 -1.07 -6.11
C LYS A 412 -43.79 0.00 -7.08
N MET A 413 -43.20 0.16 -8.23
CA MET A 413 -43.68 1.13 -9.24
C MET A 413 -44.49 0.44 -10.31
N ASP A 414 -44.31 -0.85 -10.48
CA ASP A 414 -45.05 -1.65 -11.46
C ASP A 414 -46.36 -2.24 -10.86
N VAL A 415 -46.59 -2.07 -9.54
CA VAL A 415 -47.79 -2.37 -8.79
C VAL A 415 -48.44 -1.08 -8.32
#